data_17d955bc919ddac4eddc556259879ef5
#
_entry.id   17d955bc919ddac4eddc556259879ef5
#
_cell.length_a   1.000
_cell.length_b   1.000
_cell.length_c   1.000
_cell.angle_alpha   90.00
_cell.angle_beta   90.00
_cell.angle_gamma   90.00
#
_symmetry.space_group_name_H-M   'P 1'
#
loop_
_entity.id
_entity.type
_entity.pdbx_description
1 polymer ?
#
loop_
_entity_poly.entity_id
_entity_poly.type
_entity_poly.pdbx_seq_one_letter_code
_entity_poly.pdbx_strand_id
1 'polypeptide(L)'
;MSRRKRIGIMGGTFDPVHMVHLTLAENAYHSFGLDEVLMLPNGDPPHKTDKIITPAVHRLAMLQLAVEGIPYFRISDMEIRRKRSEERR
;
A
#
# COMPACT_ATOMS: atom_id res chain seq x y z
N MET A 1 -17.08 12.87 23.51
CA MET A 1 -16.94 11.47 23.07
C MET A 1 -16.12 11.41 21.79
N SER A 2 -15.03 10.67 21.80
CA SER A 2 -14.20 10.56 20.61
C SER A 2 -14.83 9.61 19.58
N ARG A 3 -14.86 10.04 18.35
CA ARG A 3 -15.32 9.22 17.23
C ARG A 3 -14.26 8.19 16.88
N ARG A 4 -14.70 6.97 16.56
CA ARG A 4 -13.77 5.94 16.06
C ARG A 4 -13.23 6.36 14.70
N LYS A 5 -11.93 6.16 14.53
CA LYS A 5 -11.29 6.40 13.27
C LYS A 5 -11.69 5.33 12.24
N ARG A 6 -12.04 5.79 11.03
CA ARG A 6 -12.45 4.89 9.94
C ARG A 6 -11.31 4.83 8.93
N ILE A 7 -10.69 3.68 8.82
CA ILE A 7 -9.52 3.49 7.97
C ILE A 7 -9.85 2.49 6.89
N GLY A 8 -9.67 2.89 5.63
CA GLY A 8 -9.74 1.97 4.50
C GLY A 8 -8.37 1.37 4.24
N ILE A 9 -8.32 0.10 3.87
CA ILE A 9 -7.06 -0.57 3.56
C ILE A 9 -7.08 -0.97 2.10
N MET A 10 -6.04 -0.56 1.36
CA MET A 10 -5.84 -0.99 -0.01
C MET A 10 -4.55 -1.78 -0.09
N GLY A 11 -4.67 -3.09 -0.25
CA GLY A 11 -3.53 -3.97 -0.45
C GLY A 11 -3.27 -4.21 -1.93
N GLY A 12 -2.05 -4.51 -2.27
CA GLY A 12 -1.69 -4.83 -3.64
C GLY A 12 -0.19 -4.86 -3.86
N THR A 13 0.19 -5.27 -5.04
CA THR A 13 1.60 -5.31 -5.43
C THR A 13 2.13 -3.91 -5.73
N PHE A 14 1.31 -3.08 -6.36
CA PHE A 14 1.69 -1.72 -6.79
C PHE A 14 2.99 -1.72 -7.60
N ASP A 15 2.97 -2.39 -8.74
CA ASP A 15 4.15 -2.54 -9.57
C ASP A 15 3.89 -2.03 -11.00
N PRO A 16 3.90 -0.72 -11.22
CA PRO A 16 3.88 0.31 -10.20
C PRO A 16 2.45 0.66 -9.75
N VAL A 17 2.33 1.51 -8.74
CA VAL A 17 1.08 2.16 -8.44
C VAL A 17 0.70 3.06 -9.63
N HIS A 18 -0.58 3.13 -9.95
CA HIS A 18 -1.04 4.00 -11.04
C HIS A 18 -2.37 4.65 -10.69
N MET A 19 -2.85 5.52 -11.60
CA MET A 19 -4.01 6.36 -11.34
C MET A 19 -5.26 5.60 -10.94
N VAL A 20 -5.47 4.38 -11.45
CA VAL A 20 -6.64 3.58 -11.09
C VAL A 20 -6.62 3.24 -9.61
N HIS A 21 -5.45 2.87 -9.06
CA HIS A 21 -5.31 2.60 -7.63
C HIS A 21 -5.68 3.83 -6.80
N LEU A 22 -5.13 4.98 -7.18
CA LEU A 22 -5.37 6.22 -6.45
C LEU A 22 -6.82 6.68 -6.57
N THR A 23 -7.42 6.53 -7.74
CA THR A 23 -8.81 6.91 -7.97
C THR A 23 -9.76 6.05 -7.14
N LEU A 24 -9.52 4.73 -7.10
CA LEU A 24 -10.34 3.82 -6.29
C LEU A 24 -10.23 4.17 -4.81
N ALA A 25 -9.02 4.43 -4.33
CA ALA A 25 -8.80 4.80 -2.94
C ALA A 25 -9.47 6.13 -2.58
N GLU A 26 -9.36 7.11 -3.47
CA GLU A 26 -9.99 8.41 -3.28
C GLU A 26 -11.50 8.30 -3.25
N ASN A 27 -12.07 7.53 -4.19
CA ASN A 27 -13.51 7.31 -4.23
C ASN A 27 -14.01 6.62 -2.95
N ALA A 28 -13.27 5.62 -2.46
CA ALA A 28 -13.63 4.96 -1.22
C ALA A 28 -13.55 5.92 -0.02
N TYR A 29 -12.52 6.76 0.01
CA TYR A 29 -12.35 7.76 1.05
C TYR A 29 -13.59 8.66 1.15
N HIS A 30 -14.04 9.18 0.02
CA HIS A 30 -15.21 10.07 -0.02
C HIS A 30 -16.53 9.32 0.21
N SER A 31 -16.70 8.16 -0.45
CA SER A 31 -17.97 7.44 -0.43
C SER A 31 -18.29 6.84 0.95
N PHE A 32 -17.27 6.39 1.67
CA PHE A 32 -17.46 5.74 2.97
C PHE A 32 -17.14 6.65 4.15
N GLY A 33 -16.80 7.91 3.89
CA GLY A 33 -16.47 8.85 4.96
C GLY A 33 -15.28 8.40 5.79
N LEU A 34 -14.23 7.93 5.10
CA LEU A 34 -13.03 7.45 5.78
C LEU A 34 -12.19 8.61 6.32
N ASP A 35 -11.45 8.36 7.38
CA ASP A 35 -10.49 9.33 7.93
C ASP A 35 -9.13 9.18 7.26
N GLU A 36 -8.76 7.94 6.91
CA GLU A 36 -7.49 7.64 6.27
C GLU A 36 -7.66 6.46 5.31
N VAL A 37 -6.76 6.38 4.34
CA VAL A 37 -6.58 5.20 3.51
C VAL A 37 -5.16 4.69 3.72
N LEU A 38 -5.04 3.44 4.15
CA LEU A 38 -3.77 2.78 4.37
C LEU A 38 -3.41 1.96 3.14
N MET A 39 -2.33 2.33 2.48
CA MET A 39 -1.79 1.57 1.35
C MET A 39 -0.85 0.51 1.91
N LEU A 40 -1.10 -0.75 1.58
CA LEU A 40 -0.38 -1.88 2.16
C LEU A 40 0.26 -2.70 1.03
N PRO A 41 1.46 -2.30 0.57
CA PRO A 41 2.12 -3.04 -0.51
C PRO A 41 2.59 -4.43 -0.05
N ASN A 42 2.44 -5.40 -0.96
CA ASN A 42 2.89 -6.76 -0.72
C ASN A 42 4.41 -6.84 -0.65
N GLY A 43 4.92 -7.77 0.14
CA GLY A 43 6.34 -8.09 0.14
C GLY A 43 6.76 -8.78 -1.15
N ASP A 44 8.06 -9.00 -1.30
CA ASP A 44 8.58 -9.74 -2.43
C ASP A 44 8.17 -11.22 -2.33
N PRO A 45 7.82 -11.87 -3.46
CA PRO A 45 7.43 -13.27 -3.42
C PRO A 45 8.61 -14.15 -2.99
N PRO A 46 8.37 -15.20 -2.19
CA PRO A 46 9.44 -16.06 -1.68
C PRO A 46 10.05 -16.97 -2.75
N HIS A 47 9.37 -17.19 -3.85
CA HIS A 47 9.81 -18.06 -4.92
C HIS A 47 9.93 -17.31 -6.22
N LYS A 48 10.90 -17.72 -7.06
CA LYS A 48 10.99 -17.20 -8.41
C LYS A 48 9.74 -17.62 -9.17
N THR A 49 9.04 -16.62 -9.70
CA THR A 49 7.89 -16.83 -10.55
C THR A 49 8.27 -16.42 -11.97
N ASP A 50 7.47 -16.80 -12.94
CA ASP A 50 7.69 -16.38 -14.32
C ASP A 50 7.46 -14.88 -14.50
N LYS A 51 6.84 -14.25 -13.53
CA LYS A 51 6.63 -12.81 -13.54
C LYS A 51 7.79 -12.10 -12.89
N ILE A 52 8.30 -11.09 -13.58
CA ILE A 52 9.30 -10.19 -13.03
C ILE A 52 8.57 -9.13 -12.22
N ILE A 53 8.79 -9.13 -10.90
CA ILE A 53 8.19 -8.16 -10.01
C ILE A 53 9.29 -7.26 -9.49
N THR A 54 9.07 -5.95 -9.59
CA THR A 54 10.01 -4.96 -9.08
C THR A 54 10.24 -5.16 -7.58
N PRO A 55 11.47 -5.13 -7.08
CA PRO A 55 11.74 -5.29 -5.66
C PRO A 55 10.94 -4.32 -4.81
N ALA A 56 10.50 -4.79 -3.64
CA ALA A 56 9.62 -4.04 -2.75
C ALA A 56 10.14 -2.66 -2.40
N VAL A 57 11.45 -2.52 -2.23
CA VAL A 57 12.05 -1.22 -1.88
C VAL A 57 11.77 -0.15 -2.95
N HIS A 58 11.77 -0.54 -4.21
CA HIS A 58 11.49 0.38 -5.32
C HIS A 58 10.00 0.65 -5.45
N ARG A 59 9.17 -0.39 -5.29
CA ARG A 59 7.71 -0.22 -5.30
C ARG A 59 7.25 0.71 -4.19
N LEU A 60 7.84 0.57 -3.02
CA LEU A 60 7.53 1.42 -1.87
C LEU A 60 7.92 2.87 -2.16
N ALA A 61 9.09 3.11 -2.75
CA ALA A 61 9.53 4.45 -3.09
C ALA A 61 8.60 5.12 -4.10
N MET A 62 8.18 4.39 -5.13
CA MET A 62 7.24 4.90 -6.12
C MET A 62 5.89 5.24 -5.49
N LEU A 63 5.42 4.40 -4.60
CA LEU A 63 4.14 4.62 -3.90
C LEU A 63 4.22 5.88 -3.03
N GLN A 64 5.32 6.05 -2.31
CA GLN A 64 5.53 7.24 -1.48
C GLN A 64 5.46 8.53 -2.30
N LEU A 65 6.08 8.51 -3.48
CA LEU A 65 6.01 9.66 -4.38
C LEU A 65 4.59 9.91 -4.89
N ALA A 66 3.87 8.85 -5.22
CA ALA A 66 2.52 8.96 -5.78
C ALA A 66 1.51 9.55 -4.79
N VAL A 67 1.67 9.28 -3.50
CA VAL A 67 0.72 9.77 -2.48
C VAL A 67 1.23 11.02 -1.75
N GLU A 68 2.42 11.49 -2.10
CA GLU A 68 3.01 12.69 -1.49
C GLU A 68 2.06 13.88 -1.65
N GLY A 69 1.84 14.59 -0.57
CA GLY A 69 0.97 15.76 -0.58
C GLY A 69 -0.52 15.47 -0.41
N ILE A 70 -0.90 14.21 -0.32
CA ILE A 70 -2.30 13.84 -0.06
C ILE A 70 -2.40 13.42 1.41
N PRO A 71 -3.01 14.27 2.28
CA PRO A 71 -2.88 14.09 3.74
C PRO A 71 -3.57 12.87 4.30
N TYR A 72 -4.55 12.30 3.62
CA TYR A 72 -5.28 11.14 4.14
C TYR A 72 -4.70 9.80 3.73
N PHE A 73 -3.68 9.77 2.88
CA PHE A 73 -2.99 8.53 2.54
C PHE A 73 -1.88 8.23 3.54
N ARG A 74 -1.81 6.98 3.94
CA ARG A 74 -0.73 6.43 4.76
C ARG A 74 -0.19 5.20 4.06
N ILE A 75 1.07 4.89 4.28
CA ILE A 75 1.70 3.69 3.73
C ILE A 75 2.24 2.86 4.88
N SER A 76 1.99 1.55 4.84
CA SER A 76 2.59 0.62 5.79
C SER A 76 3.49 -0.35 5.03
N ASP A 77 4.69 -0.56 5.57
CA ASP A 77 5.65 -1.54 5.04
C ASP A 77 5.56 -2.87 5.80
N MET A 78 4.49 -3.06 6.57
CA MET A 78 4.32 -4.22 7.44
C MET A 78 4.47 -5.55 6.70
N GLU A 79 3.85 -5.68 5.53
CA GLU A 79 3.93 -6.92 4.74
C GLU A 79 5.33 -7.14 4.18
N ILE A 80 6.02 -6.07 3.81
CA ILE A 80 7.39 -6.15 3.31
C ILE A 80 8.32 -6.65 4.42
N ARG A 81 8.18 -6.09 5.62
CA ARG A 81 8.99 -6.49 6.77
C ARG A 81 8.69 -7.92 7.22
N ARG A 82 7.42 -8.31 7.17
CA ARG A 82 7.01 -9.66 7.54
C ARG A 82 7.65 -10.70 6.63
N LYS A 83 7.66 -10.46 5.33
CA LYS A 83 8.29 -11.37 4.36
C LYS A 83 9.79 -11.51 4.59
N ARG A 84 10.49 -10.41 4.86
CA ARG A 84 11.92 -10.46 5.19
C ARG A 84 12.20 -11.27 6.43
N SER A 85 11.38 -11.13 7.45
CA SER A 85 11.51 -11.88 8.68
C SER A 85 11.33 -13.39 8.45
N GLU A 86 10.36 -13.77 7.63
CA GLU A 86 10.11 -15.17 7.28
C GLU A 86 11.27 -15.78 6.49
N GLU A 87 11.87 -15.02 5.60
CA GLU A 87 12.98 -15.49 4.76
C GLU A 87 14.26 -15.77 5.56
N ARG A 88 14.42 -15.14 6.71
CA ARG A 88 15.60 -15.31 7.56
C ARG A 88 15.60 -16.59 8.39
N ARG A 89 14.54 -17.35 8.37
CA ARG A 89 14.46 -18.59 9.14
C ARG A 89 15.18 -19.75 8.47
#